data_91270ce8efc44b69228497314009c789
#
_entry.id   91270ce8efc44b69228497314009c789
#
_cell.length_a   1.000
_cell.length_b   1.000
_cell.length_c   1.000
_cell.angle_alpha   90.00
_cell.angle_beta   90.00
_cell.angle_gamma   90.00
#
_symmetry.space_group_name_H-M   'P 1'
#
loop_
_entity.id
_entity.type
_entity.pdbx_description
1 polymer ?
#
loop_
_entity_poly.entity_id
_entity_poly.type
_entity_poly.pdbx_seq_one_letter_code
_entity_poly.pdbx_strand_id
1 'polypeptide(L)'
;MQTENLISIDEFCTNHNIEISFISSLHDKGLIETTLVNKTMFINKDNLKQLEIIVHFYNELDINLEGIETINHLLLRINAMHDEITMLRNKLSLYE
;
A
#
# COMPACT_ATOMS: atom_id res chain seq x y z
N MET A 1 -0.63 23.14 -4.10
CA MET A 1 -0.38 21.76 -3.71
C MET A 1 -0.34 21.66 -2.20
N GLN A 2 -1.11 20.73 -1.66
CA GLN A 2 -1.18 20.56 -0.21
C GLN A 2 -0.19 19.50 0.22
N THR A 3 0.80 19.92 1.02
CA THR A 3 1.81 19.01 1.55
C THR A 3 1.35 18.33 2.84
N GLU A 4 0.25 18.80 3.42
CA GLU A 4 -0.27 18.24 4.68
C GLU A 4 -0.79 16.81 4.53
N ASN A 5 -1.05 16.35 3.29
CA ASN A 5 -1.44 14.98 3.02
C ASN A 5 -0.27 14.11 2.58
N LEU A 6 0.95 14.63 2.69
CA LEU A 6 2.16 13.93 2.29
C LEU A 6 3.06 13.71 3.48
N ILE A 7 3.70 12.54 3.52
CA ILE A 7 4.65 12.19 4.55
C ILE A 7 5.99 11.92 3.90
N SER A 8 7.05 12.49 4.45
CA SER A 8 8.39 12.28 3.94
C SER A 8 8.79 10.81 4.05
N ILE A 9 9.35 10.26 2.99
CA ILE A 9 9.87 8.89 3.00
C ILE A 9 10.98 8.75 4.03
N ASP A 10 11.85 9.77 4.13
CA ASP A 10 12.94 9.76 5.11
C ASP A 10 12.41 9.66 6.54
N GLU A 11 11.38 10.43 6.84
CA GLU A 11 10.77 10.43 8.16
C GLU A 11 10.13 9.06 8.46
N PHE A 12 9.41 8.52 7.48
CA PHE A 12 8.79 7.20 7.62
C PHE A 12 9.85 6.13 7.88
N CYS A 13 10.93 6.14 7.10
CA CYS A 13 12.00 5.16 7.22
C CYS A 13 12.67 5.23 8.59
N THR A 14 12.87 6.44 9.10
CA THR A 14 13.47 6.63 10.40
C THR A 14 12.55 6.10 11.51
N ASN A 15 11.27 6.41 11.43
CA ASN A 15 10.30 6.01 12.46
C ASN A 15 10.06 4.50 12.50
N HIS A 16 10.16 3.84 11.36
CA HIS A 16 9.88 2.41 11.26
C HIS A 16 11.13 1.55 11.13
N ASN A 17 12.30 2.17 11.20
CA ASN A 17 13.58 1.48 11.09
C ASN A 17 13.68 0.66 9.80
N ILE A 18 13.39 1.30 8.69
CA ILE A 18 13.37 0.72 7.35
C ILE A 18 14.39 1.44 6.48
N GLU A 19 15.03 0.72 5.58
CA GLU A 19 15.96 1.32 4.63
C GLU A 19 15.19 1.95 3.46
N ILE A 20 15.71 3.08 2.96
CA ILE A 20 15.11 3.77 1.82
C ILE A 20 15.10 2.87 0.59
N SER A 21 16.12 2.00 0.44
CA SER A 21 16.20 1.06 -0.68
C SER A 21 14.98 0.12 -0.72
N PHE A 22 14.45 -0.26 0.44
CA PHE A 22 13.26 -1.10 0.51
C PHE A 22 12.05 -0.35 -0.08
N ILE A 23 11.89 0.90 0.30
CA ILE A 23 10.80 1.74 -0.23
C ILE A 23 10.93 1.92 -1.74
N SER A 24 12.15 2.15 -2.23
CA SER A 24 12.40 2.27 -3.67
C SER A 24 12.01 0.99 -4.41
N SER A 25 12.31 -0.17 -3.83
CA SER A 25 11.95 -1.46 -4.42
C SER A 25 10.43 -1.63 -4.47
N LEU A 26 9.71 -1.20 -3.43
CA LEU A 26 8.25 -1.24 -3.42
C LEU A 26 7.67 -0.35 -4.52
N HIS A 27 8.24 0.82 -4.68
CA HIS A 27 7.81 1.74 -5.73
C HIS A 27 8.04 1.13 -7.13
N ASP A 28 9.23 0.56 -7.34
CA ASP A 28 9.57 -0.05 -8.63
C ASP A 28 8.65 -1.21 -8.99
N LYS A 29 8.17 -1.93 -7.99
CA LYS A 29 7.24 -3.04 -8.21
C LYS A 29 5.76 -2.60 -8.28
N GLY A 30 5.52 -1.30 -8.14
CA GLY A 30 4.17 -0.76 -8.20
C GLY A 30 3.34 -1.04 -6.96
N LEU A 31 3.97 -1.41 -5.84
CA LEU A 31 3.26 -1.71 -4.60
C LEU A 31 2.86 -0.46 -3.82
N ILE A 32 3.58 0.63 -4.03
CA ILE A 32 3.24 1.93 -3.44
C ILE A 32 3.43 3.02 -4.50
N GLU A 33 2.77 4.14 -4.26
CA GLU A 33 2.96 5.33 -5.09
C GLU A 33 3.67 6.39 -4.28
N THR A 34 4.62 7.07 -4.91
CA THR A 34 5.37 8.14 -4.28
C THR A 34 5.23 9.42 -5.09
N THR A 35 5.39 10.55 -4.43
CA THR A 35 5.33 11.86 -5.05
C THR A 35 6.65 12.57 -4.81
N LEU A 36 7.24 13.12 -5.87
CA LEU A 36 8.50 13.86 -5.78
C LEU A 36 8.18 15.34 -5.74
N VAL A 37 8.59 16.01 -4.66
CA VAL A 37 8.41 17.46 -4.49
C VAL A 37 9.74 18.04 -4.05
N ASN A 38 10.28 18.98 -4.84
CA ASN A 38 11.57 19.63 -4.54
C ASN A 38 12.67 18.64 -4.22
N LYS A 39 12.78 17.58 -5.04
CA LYS A 39 13.80 16.53 -4.92
C LYS A 39 13.64 15.67 -3.67
N THR A 40 12.53 15.80 -2.98
CA THR A 40 12.21 14.96 -1.81
C THR A 40 11.04 14.07 -2.14
N MET A 41 11.17 12.78 -1.81
CA MET A 41 10.11 11.83 -2.06
C MET A 41 9.15 11.78 -0.87
N PHE A 42 7.88 11.77 -1.18
CA PHE A 42 6.80 11.72 -0.19
C PHE A 42 5.85 10.59 -0.52
N ILE A 43 5.17 10.09 0.49
CA ILE A 43 4.07 9.16 0.31
C ILE A 43 2.77 9.84 0.75
N ASN A 44 1.70 9.58 0.01
CA ASN A 44 0.39 10.12 0.36
C ASN A 44 -0.14 9.41 1.60
N LYS A 45 -0.77 10.18 2.50
CA LYS A 45 -1.35 9.61 3.72
C LYS A 45 -2.39 8.53 3.43
N ASP A 46 -3.07 8.61 2.30
CA ASP A 46 -4.04 7.59 1.90
C ASP A 46 -3.39 6.23 1.69
N ASN A 47 -2.11 6.21 1.35
CA ASN A 47 -1.34 4.98 1.12
C ASN A 47 -0.53 4.57 2.33
N LEU A 48 -0.54 5.36 3.39
CA LEU A 48 0.27 5.11 4.57
C LEU A 48 -0.10 3.80 5.24
N LYS A 49 -1.38 3.51 5.35
CA LYS A 49 -1.85 2.29 6.00
C LYS A 49 -1.38 1.06 5.25
N GLN A 50 -1.44 1.09 3.92
CA GLN A 50 -0.95 -0.02 3.10
C GLN A 50 0.55 -0.21 3.29
N LEU A 51 1.30 0.89 3.32
CA LEU A 51 2.74 0.81 3.55
C LEU A 51 3.06 0.24 4.92
N GLU A 52 2.31 0.62 5.95
CA GLU A 52 2.49 0.07 7.29
C GLU A 52 2.25 -1.44 7.33
N ILE A 53 1.25 -1.91 6.61
CA ILE A 53 0.96 -3.34 6.51
C ILE A 53 2.11 -4.07 5.82
N ILE A 54 2.63 -3.52 4.74
CA ILE A 54 3.76 -4.09 4.01
C ILE A 54 4.99 -4.18 4.92
N VAL A 55 5.26 -3.11 5.65
CA VAL A 55 6.40 -3.07 6.59
C VAL A 55 6.23 -4.12 7.69
N HIS A 56 5.01 -4.31 8.16
CA HIS A 56 4.71 -5.34 9.16
C HIS A 56 5.03 -6.74 8.61
N PHE A 57 4.62 -7.04 7.38
CA PHE A 57 4.94 -8.31 6.75
C PHE A 57 6.44 -8.53 6.66
N TYR A 58 7.17 -7.49 6.30
CA TYR A 58 8.61 -7.58 6.07
C TYR A 58 9.38 -7.72 7.39
N ASN A 59 9.08 -6.88 8.37
CA ASN A 59 9.83 -6.80 9.62
C ASN A 59 9.37 -7.84 10.65
N GLU A 60 8.08 -8.05 10.77
CA GLU A 60 7.54 -8.89 11.84
C GLU A 60 7.33 -10.33 11.42
N LEU A 61 6.97 -10.55 10.16
CA LEU A 61 6.65 -11.88 9.66
C LEU A 61 7.74 -12.45 8.75
N ASP A 62 8.82 -11.71 8.53
CA ASP A 62 9.94 -12.14 7.69
C ASP A 62 9.52 -12.56 6.28
N ILE A 63 8.49 -11.92 5.75
CA ILE A 63 8.05 -12.20 4.39
C ILE A 63 8.92 -11.39 3.43
N ASN A 64 9.54 -12.06 2.46
CA ASN A 64 10.39 -11.37 1.50
C ASN A 64 9.55 -10.55 0.52
N LEU A 65 10.24 -9.73 -0.28
CA LEU A 65 9.57 -8.80 -1.20
C LEU A 65 8.68 -9.52 -2.21
N GLU A 66 9.13 -10.65 -2.72
CA GLU A 66 8.36 -11.45 -3.67
C GLU A 66 7.08 -11.99 -3.03
N GLY A 67 7.18 -12.43 -1.77
CA GLY A 67 6.02 -12.89 -1.03
C GLY A 67 5.03 -11.77 -0.77
N ILE A 68 5.52 -10.58 -0.45
CA ILE A 68 4.68 -9.41 -0.23
C ILE A 68 3.94 -9.04 -1.52
N GLU A 69 4.64 -9.10 -2.66
CA GLU A 69 4.03 -8.83 -3.96
C GLU A 69 2.90 -9.81 -4.24
N THR A 70 3.12 -11.09 -3.96
CA THR A 70 2.10 -12.12 -4.13
C THR A 70 0.90 -11.87 -3.23
N ILE A 71 1.14 -11.54 -1.97
CA ILE A 71 0.06 -11.22 -1.02
C ILE A 71 -0.75 -10.03 -1.52
N ASN A 72 -0.07 -9.00 -2.00
CA ASN A 72 -0.74 -7.81 -2.52
C ASN A 72 -1.65 -8.17 -3.70
N HIS A 73 -1.18 -9.00 -4.62
CA HIS A 73 -1.99 -9.48 -5.73
C HIS A 73 -3.23 -10.22 -5.25
N LEU A 74 -3.07 -11.11 -4.27
CA LEU A 74 -4.19 -11.88 -3.73
C LEU A 74 -5.19 -10.99 -3.02
N LEU A 75 -4.72 -9.98 -2.29
CA LEU A 75 -5.61 -9.05 -1.60
C LEU A 75 -6.42 -8.21 -2.59
N LEU A 76 -5.80 -7.80 -3.69
CA LEU A 76 -6.51 -7.07 -4.74
C LEU A 76 -7.60 -7.95 -5.36
N ARG A 77 -7.33 -9.23 -5.59
CA ARG A 77 -8.33 -10.15 -6.11
C ARG A 77 -9.46 -10.38 -5.12
N ILE A 78 -9.14 -10.53 -3.84
CA ILE A 78 -10.15 -10.69 -2.79
C ILE A 78 -11.06 -9.47 -2.74
N ASN A 79 -10.47 -8.27 -2.79
CA ASN A 79 -11.25 -7.03 -2.77
C ASN A 79 -12.16 -6.92 -3.99
N ALA A 80 -11.65 -7.29 -5.18
CA ALA A 80 -12.45 -7.27 -6.41
C ALA A 80 -13.61 -8.25 -6.33
N MET A 81 -13.35 -9.45 -5.80
CA MET A 81 -14.38 -10.46 -5.63
C MET A 81 -15.42 -10.04 -4.60
N HIS A 82 -14.97 -9.38 -3.54
CA HIS A 82 -15.87 -8.86 -2.51
C HIS A 82 -16.80 -7.78 -3.08
N ASP A 83 -16.25 -6.88 -3.90
CA ASP A 83 -17.04 -5.85 -4.57
C ASP A 83 -18.08 -6.47 -5.51
N GLU A 84 -17.69 -7.51 -6.23
CA GLU A 84 -18.60 -8.23 -7.13
C GLU A 84 -19.72 -8.90 -6.34
N ILE A 85 -19.41 -9.53 -5.22
CA ILE A 85 -20.42 -10.14 -4.35
C ILE A 85 -21.39 -9.08 -3.84
N THR A 86 -20.89 -7.94 -3.41
CA THR A 86 -21.71 -6.85 -2.92
C THR A 86 -22.66 -6.35 -4.03
N MET A 87 -22.12 -6.20 -5.24
CA MET A 87 -22.92 -5.77 -6.39
C MET A 87 -24.02 -6.77 -6.71
N LEU A 88 -23.69 -8.07 -6.71
CA LEU A 88 -24.66 -9.12 -6.97
C LEU A 88 -25.74 -9.19 -5.89
N ARG A 89 -25.37 -9.03 -4.63
CA ARG A 89 -26.33 -8.98 -3.53
C ARG A 89 -27.28 -7.81 -3.67
N ASN A 90 -26.76 -6.65 -4.06
CA ASN A 90 -27.59 -5.46 -4.25
C ASN A 90 -28.57 -5.67 -5.40
N LYS A 91 -28.13 -6.31 -6.49
CA LYS A 91 -29.02 -6.63 -7.62
C LYS A 91 -30.08 -7.62 -7.20
N LEU A 92 -29.71 -8.63 -6.44
CA LEU A 92 -30.67 -9.65 -5.99
C LEU A 92 -31.73 -9.03 -5.08
N SER A 93 -31.34 -8.10 -4.21
CA SER A 93 -32.28 -7.47 -3.29
C SER A 93 -33.34 -6.63 -4.00
N LEU A 94 -33.08 -6.21 -5.24
CA LEU A 94 -34.07 -5.48 -6.04
C LEU A 94 -35.23 -6.36 -6.48
N TYR A 95 -35.06 -7.68 -6.45
CA TYR A 95 -36.09 -8.64 -6.89
C TYR A 95 -36.79 -9.32 -5.73
N GLU A 96 -36.43 -8.96 -4.52
CA GLU A 96 -37.10 -9.44 -3.32
C GLU A 96 -38.03 -8.36 -2.75
#